data_d541b663f67d1ef53e7107654c21ef26
#
_entry.id   d541b663f67d1ef53e7107654c21ef26
#
_cell.length_a   1.000
_cell.length_b   1.000
_cell.length_c   1.000
_cell.angle_alpha   90.00
_cell.angle_beta   90.00
_cell.angle_gamma   90.00
#
_symmetry.space_group_name_H-M   'P 1'
#
loop_
_entity.id
_entity.type
_entity.pdbx_description
1 polymer ?
#
loop_
_entity_poly.entity_id
_entity_poly.type
_entity_poly.pdbx_seq_one_letter_code
_entity_poly.pdbx_strand_id
1 'polypeptide(L)'
;HYKELGISHVEGLVDSINQEKSEVNLHGGTTVGYDRLLVASGSTPVTPPIEGVDHPLVSSCWTLEDARRISEVAKPNTDVVLMGAGFIGCIILEALAKSGANLTVIEMEDRMVPRMMNDTAGNLIKDWCESRGVSVNTSTRVESITEVGGGLSVTLSDGKSIPADLVVSAT
;
A
#
# COMPACT_ATOMS: atom_id res chain seq x y z
N HIS A 1 -2.66 -26.12 -16.64
CA HIS A 1 -1.57 -25.34 -17.26
C HIS A 1 -0.18 -25.82 -16.81
N TYR A 2 0.06 -25.99 -15.47
CA TYR A 2 1.36 -26.50 -14.98
C TYR A 2 1.71 -27.89 -15.53
N LYS A 3 0.73 -28.81 -15.61
CA LYS A 3 0.93 -30.16 -16.14
C LYS A 3 1.33 -30.16 -17.63
N GLU A 4 0.76 -29.26 -18.43
CA GLU A 4 1.09 -29.11 -19.85
C GLU A 4 2.52 -28.64 -20.08
N LEU A 5 3.05 -27.89 -19.10
CA LEU A 5 4.43 -27.39 -19.09
C LEU A 5 5.42 -28.35 -18.41
N GLY A 6 4.98 -29.52 -17.94
CA GLY A 6 5.80 -30.47 -17.21
C GLY A 6 6.24 -29.97 -15.83
N ILE A 7 5.49 -29.01 -15.26
CA ILE A 7 5.80 -28.42 -13.95
C ILE A 7 5.05 -29.18 -12.86
N SER A 8 5.78 -29.70 -11.87
CA SER A 8 5.20 -30.24 -10.66
C SER A 8 4.86 -29.10 -9.71
N HIS A 9 3.61 -28.99 -9.29
CA HIS A 9 3.14 -27.99 -8.32
C HIS A 9 2.91 -28.64 -6.97
N VAL A 10 3.57 -28.09 -5.94
CA VAL A 10 3.40 -28.49 -4.54
C VAL A 10 2.84 -27.29 -3.79
N GLU A 11 1.63 -27.42 -3.24
CA GLU A 11 1.03 -26.40 -2.41
C GLU A 11 1.50 -26.57 -0.96
N GLY A 12 2.04 -25.51 -0.35
CA GLY A 12 2.53 -25.55 1.01
C GLY A 12 3.25 -24.26 1.41
N LEU A 13 3.30 -24.03 2.72
CA LEU A 13 4.11 -22.96 3.32
C LEU A 13 5.54 -23.47 3.48
N VAL A 14 6.51 -22.67 3.05
CA VAL A 14 7.94 -22.95 3.24
C VAL A 14 8.35 -22.49 4.62
N ASP A 15 8.82 -23.43 5.46
CA ASP A 15 9.33 -23.15 6.79
C ASP A 15 10.83 -22.78 6.77
N SER A 16 11.62 -23.51 5.96
CA SER A 16 13.07 -23.26 5.89
C SER A 16 13.69 -23.80 4.60
N ILE A 17 14.88 -23.29 4.29
CA ILE A 17 15.73 -23.76 3.21
C ILE A 17 17.04 -24.31 3.81
N ASN A 18 17.34 -25.58 3.55
CA ASN A 18 18.60 -26.20 3.90
C ASN A 18 19.55 -26.15 2.70
N GLN A 19 20.47 -25.21 2.71
CA GLN A 19 21.42 -25.01 1.60
C GLN A 19 22.44 -26.14 1.47
N GLU A 20 22.87 -26.75 2.59
CA GLU A 20 23.85 -27.82 2.58
C GLU A 20 23.31 -29.10 1.92
N LYS A 21 22.01 -29.38 2.13
CA LYS A 21 21.33 -30.54 1.55
C LYS A 21 20.61 -30.25 0.25
N SER A 22 20.55 -28.98 -0.16
CA SER A 22 19.74 -28.52 -1.30
C SER A 22 18.27 -28.93 -1.17
N GLU A 23 17.67 -28.62 -0.03
CA GLU A 23 16.31 -29.01 0.33
C GLU A 23 15.49 -27.81 0.81
N VAL A 24 14.21 -27.78 0.43
CA VAL A 24 13.20 -26.85 0.94
C VAL A 24 12.27 -27.65 1.86
N ASN A 25 12.14 -27.21 3.11
CA ASN A 25 11.26 -27.83 4.09
C ASN A 25 9.93 -27.10 4.15
N LEU A 26 8.84 -27.83 3.95
CA LEU A 26 7.49 -27.30 4.01
C LEU A 26 6.88 -27.55 5.40
N HIS A 27 5.96 -26.69 5.77
CA HIS A 27 5.14 -26.91 6.96
C HIS A 27 4.42 -28.26 6.86
N GLY A 28 4.44 -29.04 7.97
CA GLY A 28 3.93 -30.41 7.96
C GLY A 28 4.97 -31.47 7.61
N GLY A 29 6.26 -31.10 7.44
CA GLY A 29 7.39 -32.02 7.36
C GLY A 29 7.71 -32.56 5.96
N THR A 30 7.04 -32.10 4.93
CA THR A 30 7.40 -32.44 3.55
C THR A 30 8.69 -31.74 3.15
N THR A 31 9.61 -32.46 2.49
CA THR A 31 10.86 -31.91 1.98
C THR A 31 10.91 -32.04 0.46
N VAL A 32 11.36 -30.98 -0.23
CA VAL A 32 11.54 -30.94 -1.69
C VAL A 32 13.00 -30.64 -1.99
N GLY A 33 13.67 -31.57 -2.68
CA GLY A 33 15.04 -31.38 -3.15
C GLY A 33 15.13 -30.51 -4.39
N TYR A 34 16.27 -29.80 -4.57
CA TYR A 34 16.50 -28.96 -5.73
C TYR A 34 17.97 -28.98 -6.19
N ASP A 35 18.20 -28.86 -7.47
CA ASP A 35 19.51 -28.56 -8.04
C ASP A 35 19.78 -27.05 -8.10
N ARG A 36 18.74 -26.28 -8.33
CA ARG A 36 18.73 -24.81 -8.32
C ARG A 36 17.42 -24.31 -7.74
N LEU A 37 17.50 -23.30 -6.88
CA LEU A 37 16.35 -22.72 -6.21
C LEU A 37 16.18 -21.26 -6.63
N LEU A 38 14.97 -20.92 -7.10
CA LEU A 38 14.54 -19.53 -7.28
C LEU A 38 13.55 -19.17 -6.17
N VAL A 39 13.91 -18.20 -5.34
CA VAL A 39 13.00 -17.63 -4.33
C VAL A 39 12.22 -16.48 -4.95
N ALA A 40 10.92 -16.67 -5.10
CA ALA A 40 10.01 -15.69 -5.68
C ALA A 40 8.79 -15.47 -4.76
N SER A 41 9.02 -15.42 -3.45
CA SER A 41 7.99 -15.32 -2.40
C SER A 41 7.32 -13.94 -2.32
N GLY A 42 7.72 -12.98 -3.15
CA GLY A 42 7.20 -11.62 -3.13
C GLY A 42 7.76 -10.79 -1.98
N SER A 43 7.00 -9.81 -1.54
CA SER A 43 7.32 -8.89 -0.45
C SER A 43 6.07 -8.59 0.37
N THR A 44 6.24 -7.94 1.50
CA THR A 44 5.16 -7.41 2.32
C THR A 44 5.31 -5.90 2.46
N PRO A 45 4.21 -5.13 2.55
CA PRO A 45 4.27 -3.71 2.82
C PRO A 45 4.98 -3.43 4.16
N VAL A 46 5.71 -2.35 4.22
CA VAL A 46 6.25 -1.84 5.48
C VAL A 46 5.14 -1.11 6.21
N THR A 47 4.94 -1.44 7.49
CA THR A 47 4.07 -0.66 8.37
C THR A 47 4.91 0.47 8.96
N PRO A 48 4.62 1.74 8.66
CA PRO A 48 5.36 2.85 9.23
C PRO A 48 5.10 2.95 10.74
N PRO A 49 6.08 3.42 11.54
CA PRO A 49 5.94 3.56 12.99
C PRO A 49 5.12 4.81 13.35
N ILE A 50 3.85 4.82 12.99
CA ILE A 50 2.89 5.90 13.21
C ILE A 50 1.84 5.41 14.21
N GLU A 51 1.54 6.20 15.23
CA GLU A 51 0.49 5.88 16.19
C GLU A 51 -0.86 5.74 15.47
N GLY A 52 -1.57 4.64 15.74
CA GLY A 52 -2.87 4.34 15.14
C GLY A 52 -2.81 3.72 13.73
N VAL A 53 -1.64 3.38 13.20
CA VAL A 53 -1.51 2.75 11.87
C VAL A 53 -2.14 1.36 11.79
N ASP A 54 -2.28 0.69 12.94
CA ASP A 54 -2.91 -0.66 13.03
C ASP A 54 -4.45 -0.60 13.17
N HIS A 55 -5.05 0.59 13.09
CA HIS A 55 -6.49 0.75 13.19
C HIS A 55 -7.21 0.05 12.02
N PRO A 56 -8.40 -0.60 12.22
CA PRO A 56 -9.12 -1.32 11.16
C PRO A 56 -9.48 -0.48 9.92
N LEU A 57 -9.62 0.83 10.06
CA LEU A 57 -9.85 1.78 8.97
C LEU A 57 -8.54 2.28 8.32
N VAL A 58 -7.39 1.71 8.67
CA VAL A 58 -6.11 1.91 7.98
C VAL A 58 -5.78 0.63 7.22
N SER A 59 -5.53 0.75 5.93
CA SER A 59 -5.29 -0.41 5.06
C SER A 59 -4.10 -0.17 4.14
N SER A 60 -3.22 -1.16 4.03
CA SER A 60 -2.36 -1.23 2.85
C SER A 60 -3.18 -1.60 1.61
N CYS A 61 -2.63 -1.41 0.41
CA CYS A 61 -3.22 -1.92 -0.82
C CYS A 61 -2.20 -2.86 -1.50
N TRP A 62 -2.10 -4.07 -1.00
CA TRP A 62 -1.12 -5.05 -1.44
C TRP A 62 -1.77 -6.31 -2.02
N THR A 63 -2.83 -6.78 -1.40
CA THR A 63 -3.57 -7.97 -1.79
C THR A 63 -4.90 -7.61 -2.47
N LEU A 64 -5.51 -8.59 -3.13
CA LEU A 64 -6.87 -8.44 -3.66
C LEU A 64 -7.90 -8.20 -2.55
N GLU A 65 -7.68 -8.81 -1.39
CA GLU A 65 -8.50 -8.58 -0.19
C GLU A 65 -8.43 -7.12 0.27
N ASP A 66 -7.24 -6.54 0.31
CA ASP A 66 -7.06 -5.11 0.63
C ASP A 66 -7.82 -4.23 -0.37
N ALA A 67 -7.68 -4.51 -1.67
CA ALA A 67 -8.37 -3.76 -2.71
C ALA A 67 -9.89 -3.84 -2.58
N ARG A 68 -10.45 -5.01 -2.24
CA ARG A 68 -11.88 -5.20 -1.99
C ARG A 68 -12.35 -4.38 -0.79
N ARG A 69 -11.65 -4.49 0.34
CA ARG A 69 -11.93 -3.75 1.57
C ARG A 69 -11.88 -2.23 1.33
N ILE A 70 -10.85 -1.74 0.64
CA ILE A 70 -10.75 -0.34 0.27
C ILE A 70 -11.94 0.09 -0.59
N SER A 71 -12.33 -0.71 -1.59
CA SER A 71 -13.44 -0.40 -2.49
C SER A 71 -14.83 -0.46 -1.81
N GLU A 72 -14.96 -1.17 -0.70
CA GLU A 72 -16.18 -1.19 0.12
C GLU A 72 -16.39 0.11 0.88
N VAL A 73 -15.33 0.77 1.29
CA VAL A 73 -15.37 2.04 2.05
C VAL A 73 -15.27 3.25 1.13
N ALA A 74 -14.34 3.24 0.17
CA ALA A 74 -14.10 4.35 -0.76
C ALA A 74 -15.29 4.52 -1.74
N LYS A 75 -16.28 5.29 -1.33
CA LYS A 75 -17.53 5.59 -2.06
C LYS A 75 -17.66 7.10 -2.28
N PRO A 76 -18.63 7.56 -3.12
CA PRO A 76 -18.91 8.98 -3.23
C PRO A 76 -19.17 9.64 -1.87
N ASN A 77 -18.51 10.78 -1.64
CA ASN A 77 -18.56 11.60 -0.42
C ASN A 77 -17.94 10.96 0.84
N THR A 78 -17.18 9.87 0.74
CA THR A 78 -16.32 9.42 1.84
C THR A 78 -14.98 10.15 1.81
N ASP A 79 -14.44 10.46 2.98
CA ASP A 79 -13.15 11.12 3.13
C ASP A 79 -12.04 10.05 3.17
N VAL A 80 -11.18 10.04 2.17
CA VAL A 80 -10.09 9.06 2.05
C VAL A 80 -8.74 9.77 2.07
N VAL A 81 -7.87 9.36 2.96
CA VAL A 81 -6.47 9.81 3.03
C VAL A 81 -5.58 8.74 2.40
N LEU A 82 -4.84 9.10 1.35
CA LEU A 82 -3.78 8.28 0.77
C LEU A 82 -2.44 8.74 1.33
N MET A 83 -1.80 7.91 2.11
CA MET A 83 -0.50 8.15 2.71
C MET A 83 0.61 7.56 1.82
N GLY A 84 1.38 8.44 1.22
CA GLY A 84 2.43 8.13 0.24
C GLY A 84 2.00 8.37 -1.20
N ALA A 85 2.75 9.20 -1.93
CA ALA A 85 2.56 9.48 -3.35
C ALA A 85 3.73 8.92 -4.19
N GLY A 86 4.28 7.79 -3.79
CA GLY A 86 5.23 7.01 -4.56
C GLY A 86 4.55 6.31 -5.75
N PHE A 87 5.27 5.39 -6.39
CA PHE A 87 4.76 4.67 -7.57
C PHE A 87 3.44 3.94 -7.29
N ILE A 88 3.38 3.16 -6.19
CA ILE A 88 2.18 2.41 -5.80
C ILE A 88 1.04 3.37 -5.45
N GLY A 89 1.31 4.41 -4.65
CA GLY A 89 0.31 5.41 -4.28
C GLY A 89 -0.34 6.06 -5.51
N CYS A 90 0.45 6.43 -6.52
CA CYS A 90 -0.07 7.01 -7.74
C CYS A 90 -0.92 6.06 -8.59
N ILE A 91 -0.64 4.75 -8.57
CA ILE A 91 -1.50 3.74 -9.23
C ILE A 91 -2.87 3.64 -8.53
N ILE A 92 -2.86 3.59 -7.20
CA ILE A 92 -4.08 3.47 -6.39
C ILE A 92 -4.90 4.76 -6.46
N LEU A 93 -4.25 5.92 -6.52
CA LEU A 93 -4.86 7.25 -6.56
C LEU A 93 -5.93 7.36 -7.65
N GLU A 94 -5.65 6.87 -8.86
CA GLU A 94 -6.61 6.92 -9.96
C GLU A 94 -7.90 6.15 -9.65
N ALA A 95 -7.78 4.98 -9.04
CA ALA A 95 -8.93 4.16 -8.66
C ALA A 95 -9.75 4.83 -7.55
N LEU A 96 -9.08 5.40 -6.54
CA LEU A 96 -9.73 6.14 -5.45
C LEU A 96 -10.44 7.40 -5.96
N ALA A 97 -9.79 8.19 -6.83
CA ALA A 97 -10.41 9.36 -7.42
C ALA A 97 -11.66 9.00 -8.26
N LYS A 98 -11.61 7.90 -9.01
CA LYS A 98 -12.76 7.39 -9.79
C LYS A 98 -13.91 6.87 -8.94
N SER A 99 -13.68 6.49 -7.69
CA SER A 99 -14.76 6.06 -6.78
C SER A 99 -15.69 7.19 -6.37
N GLY A 100 -15.29 8.44 -6.55
CA GLY A 100 -16.02 9.64 -6.13
C GLY A 100 -15.76 10.01 -4.66
N ALA A 101 -14.79 9.40 -4.01
CA ALA A 101 -14.35 9.78 -2.67
C ALA A 101 -13.67 11.16 -2.67
N ASN A 102 -13.76 11.86 -1.54
CA ASN A 102 -12.98 13.07 -1.28
C ASN A 102 -11.54 12.65 -0.94
N LEU A 103 -10.65 12.71 -1.93
CA LEU A 103 -9.31 12.16 -1.79
C LEU A 103 -8.31 13.23 -1.38
N THR A 104 -7.59 12.97 -0.29
CA THR A 104 -6.44 13.75 0.17
C THR A 104 -5.19 12.89 0.15
N VAL A 105 -4.16 13.35 -0.55
CA VAL A 105 -2.84 12.69 -0.64
C VAL A 105 -1.87 13.39 0.28
N ILE A 106 -1.13 12.62 1.09
CA ILE A 106 -0.07 13.09 1.98
C ILE A 106 1.26 12.48 1.54
N GLU A 107 2.22 13.32 1.16
CA GLU A 107 3.55 12.90 0.73
C GLU A 107 4.61 13.62 1.56
N MET A 108 5.52 12.85 2.16
CA MET A 108 6.58 13.40 3.00
C MET A 108 7.67 14.13 2.22
N GLU A 109 7.89 13.72 0.99
CA GLU A 109 8.84 14.38 0.10
C GLU A 109 8.21 15.62 -0.56
N ASP A 110 9.03 16.40 -1.22
CA ASP A 110 8.64 17.71 -1.78
C ASP A 110 7.78 17.64 -3.05
N ARG A 111 7.61 16.44 -3.62
CA ARG A 111 6.87 16.23 -4.88
C ARG A 111 6.26 14.84 -4.98
N MET A 112 5.40 14.66 -5.95
CA MET A 112 4.84 13.34 -6.27
C MET A 112 5.88 12.47 -7.00
N VAL A 113 5.86 11.15 -6.72
CA VAL A 113 6.77 10.14 -7.28
C VAL A 113 8.25 10.51 -7.12
N PRO A 114 8.71 10.92 -5.92
CA PRO A 114 10.00 11.59 -5.72
C PRO A 114 11.22 10.73 -6.11
N ARG A 115 11.09 9.40 -5.99
CA ARG A 115 12.18 8.46 -6.33
C ARG A 115 12.36 8.24 -7.83
N MET A 116 11.39 8.63 -8.67
CA MET A 116 11.40 8.34 -10.11
C MET A 116 11.30 9.59 -10.96
N MET A 117 10.80 10.70 -10.42
CA MET A 117 10.52 11.93 -11.14
C MET A 117 11.35 13.08 -10.57
N ASN A 118 11.80 13.97 -11.44
CA ASN A 118 12.38 15.26 -11.05
C ASN A 118 11.27 16.25 -10.61
N ASP A 119 11.67 17.42 -10.12
CA ASP A 119 10.75 18.43 -9.60
C ASP A 119 9.69 18.84 -10.63
N THR A 120 10.10 19.06 -11.87
CA THR A 120 9.19 19.47 -12.93
C THR A 120 8.11 18.42 -13.18
N ALA A 121 8.49 17.16 -13.33
CA ALA A 121 7.55 16.09 -13.60
C ALA A 121 6.67 15.77 -12.37
N GLY A 122 7.23 15.76 -11.16
CA GLY A 122 6.47 15.56 -9.94
C GLY A 122 5.43 16.65 -9.70
N ASN A 123 5.78 17.90 -9.95
CA ASN A 123 4.85 19.04 -9.83
C ASN A 123 3.76 19.01 -10.91
N LEU A 124 4.08 18.63 -12.15
CA LEU A 124 3.05 18.44 -13.19
C LEU A 124 2.03 17.37 -12.80
N ILE A 125 2.46 16.28 -12.16
CA ILE A 125 1.56 15.24 -11.65
C ILE A 125 0.67 15.82 -10.54
N LYS A 126 1.25 16.58 -9.61
CA LYS A 126 0.51 17.26 -8.54
C LYS A 126 -0.57 18.17 -9.11
N ASP A 127 -0.20 19.09 -9.99
CA ASP A 127 -1.12 20.05 -10.64
C ASP A 127 -2.26 19.32 -11.37
N TRP A 128 -1.92 18.21 -12.03
CA TRP A 128 -2.92 17.40 -12.70
C TRP A 128 -3.90 16.74 -11.71
N CYS A 129 -3.43 16.21 -10.59
CA CYS A 129 -4.27 15.63 -9.54
C CYS A 129 -5.19 16.70 -8.93
N GLU A 130 -4.64 17.88 -8.60
CA GLU A 130 -5.40 18.99 -8.03
C GLU A 130 -6.46 19.51 -9.00
N SER A 131 -6.17 19.55 -10.30
CA SER A 131 -7.16 19.91 -11.34
C SER A 131 -8.33 18.92 -11.44
N ARG A 132 -8.18 17.73 -10.86
CA ARG A 132 -9.21 16.68 -10.78
C ARG A 132 -9.90 16.59 -9.42
N GLY A 133 -9.67 17.59 -8.55
CA GLY A 133 -10.31 17.67 -7.23
C GLY A 133 -9.63 16.84 -6.15
N VAL A 134 -8.43 16.31 -6.39
CA VAL A 134 -7.63 15.62 -5.37
C VAL A 134 -6.84 16.67 -4.59
N SER A 135 -6.91 16.64 -3.26
CA SER A 135 -6.06 17.48 -2.41
C SER A 135 -4.68 16.84 -2.26
N VAL A 136 -3.58 17.55 -2.59
CA VAL A 136 -2.22 17.00 -2.52
C VAL A 136 -1.34 17.83 -1.59
N ASN A 137 -0.90 17.24 -0.48
CA ASN A 137 -0.02 17.82 0.51
C ASN A 137 1.37 17.16 0.41
N THR A 138 2.31 17.83 -0.24
CA THR A 138 3.73 17.45 -0.27
C THR A 138 4.49 18.08 0.89
N SER A 139 5.71 17.63 1.18
CA SER A 139 6.53 18.04 2.33
C SER A 139 5.78 17.90 3.66
N THR A 140 4.89 16.93 3.77
CA THR A 140 4.00 16.73 4.90
C THR A 140 3.97 15.27 5.29
N ARG A 141 4.09 14.97 6.58
CA ARG A 141 4.02 13.60 7.12
C ARG A 141 2.77 13.42 7.96
N VAL A 142 2.27 12.19 7.97
CA VAL A 142 1.31 11.75 8.98
C VAL A 142 2.08 11.46 10.27
N GLU A 143 1.67 12.05 11.38
CA GLU A 143 2.29 11.83 12.70
C GLU A 143 1.50 10.87 13.58
N SER A 144 0.18 10.96 13.52
CA SER A 144 -0.70 10.04 14.24
C SER A 144 -2.07 9.93 13.57
N ILE A 145 -2.75 8.83 13.88
CA ILE A 145 -4.11 8.54 13.44
C ILE A 145 -4.90 8.16 14.67
N THR A 146 -6.00 8.86 14.95
CA THR A 146 -6.84 8.63 16.13
C THR A 146 -8.30 8.43 15.72
N GLU A 147 -9.01 7.56 16.43
CA GLU A 147 -10.44 7.36 16.21
C GLU A 147 -11.24 8.53 16.81
N VAL A 148 -12.13 9.11 16.00
CA VAL A 148 -13.02 10.20 16.43
C VAL A 148 -14.39 10.02 15.79
N GLY A 149 -15.43 9.85 16.62
CA GLY A 149 -16.81 9.83 16.12
C GLY A 149 -17.17 8.69 15.16
N GLY A 150 -16.42 7.60 15.20
CA GLY A 150 -16.62 6.44 14.31
C GLY A 150 -15.86 6.53 12.98
N GLY A 151 -15.10 7.60 12.76
CA GLY A 151 -14.12 7.77 11.70
C GLY A 151 -12.73 8.02 12.28
N LEU A 152 -11.83 8.56 11.48
CA LEU A 152 -10.44 8.86 11.87
C LEU A 152 -10.16 10.36 11.82
N SER A 153 -9.24 10.78 12.66
CA SER A 153 -8.55 12.08 12.59
C SER A 153 -7.08 11.83 12.31
N VAL A 154 -6.58 12.32 11.19
CA VAL A 154 -5.18 12.16 10.76
C VAL A 154 -4.43 13.44 11.06
N THR A 155 -3.49 13.39 12.02
CA THR A 155 -2.66 14.53 12.41
C THR A 155 -1.42 14.60 11.54
N LEU A 156 -1.15 15.78 11.02
CA LEU A 156 -0.06 16.07 10.08
C LEU A 156 1.08 16.82 10.76
N SER A 157 2.28 16.75 10.17
CA SER A 157 3.50 17.39 10.67
C SER A 157 3.46 18.93 10.69
N ASP A 158 2.49 19.55 10.04
CA ASP A 158 2.22 20.99 10.09
C ASP A 158 1.23 21.37 11.21
N GLY A 159 0.84 20.42 12.05
CA GLY A 159 -0.08 20.58 13.18
C GLY A 159 -1.56 20.56 12.79
N LYS A 160 -1.91 20.41 11.52
CA LYS A 160 -3.30 20.25 11.11
C LYS A 160 -3.77 18.82 11.35
N SER A 161 -5.09 18.67 11.49
CA SER A 161 -5.75 17.38 11.50
C SER A 161 -6.83 17.35 10.40
N ILE A 162 -6.90 16.25 9.68
CA ILE A 162 -7.91 16.02 8.64
C ILE A 162 -8.77 14.81 8.99
N PRO A 163 -10.10 14.89 8.75
CA PRO A 163 -10.97 13.74 8.96
C PRO A 163 -10.73 12.70 7.87
N ALA A 164 -10.95 11.44 8.20
CA ALA A 164 -10.96 10.36 7.23
C ALA A 164 -11.91 9.22 7.65
N ASP A 165 -12.60 8.66 6.68
CA ASP A 165 -13.36 7.41 6.81
C ASP A 165 -12.45 6.20 6.53
N LEU A 166 -11.36 6.43 5.80
CA LEU A 166 -10.36 5.44 5.44
C LEU A 166 -8.99 6.07 5.25
N VAL A 167 -7.95 5.42 5.75
CA VAL A 167 -6.56 5.74 5.41
C VAL A 167 -5.97 4.58 4.59
N VAL A 168 -5.43 4.88 3.42
CA VAL A 168 -4.71 3.91 2.59
C VAL A 168 -3.22 4.19 2.67
N SER A 169 -2.46 3.23 3.22
CA SER A 169 -1.00 3.32 3.33
C SER A 169 -0.33 2.74 2.08
N ALA A 170 0.43 3.57 1.37
CA ALA A 170 1.21 3.23 0.18
C ALA A 170 2.69 3.65 0.33
N THR A 171 3.22 3.51 1.56
CA THR A 171 4.58 3.91 1.96
C THR A 171 5.60 2.79 1.78
#